data_5b63ca1f1f1af2050a8fde2183190e1f
#
_entry.id   5b63ca1f1f1af2050a8fde2183190e1f
#
_cell.length_a   1.000
_cell.length_b   1.000
_cell.length_c   1.000
_cell.angle_alpha   90.00
_cell.angle_beta   90.00
_cell.angle_gamma   90.00
#
_symmetry.space_group_name_H-M   'P 1'
#
loop_
_entity.id
_entity.type
_entity.pdbx_description
1 polymer ?
#
loop_
_entity_poly.entity_id
_entity_poly.type
_entity_poly.pdbx_seq_one_letter_code
_entity_poly.pdbx_strand_id
1 'polypeptide(L)'
;MIIILEIIFLTLMLGSVVFYIACAIFTHQFFASTQQQIPSNQDVPVSIMVSVSGLDEGAWENWSSLCKQNYPNYEVLFGVTDPKDSAVPLLKRLVATFPEQVRLFIGLEPRGVNYKDSNLSYLLEQSQHEVIIFADGDIRVNPDYIRTLVSPLLNGTADVVTSAYIGYNPQYLAAAVASFGRCVDFIPSLLIARRLDDGLRLTIGVTIATRKTTLADFGGLHLNRIGSDYNFGKRAAQAGYKVELSPHILEWDTGRENLKQVFTRELRWARTIRYNRGAQYYTMVFCYGTVYCIPLLLLSGFAGWAVAMCLTTIIIRYMQVLVSIFSMNCPKLLRWLWIIPLRDSLSFIVWVMGAFGQRIYWRGRYLRVEGDGVICPWK
;
A
#
# COMPACT_ATOMS: atom_id res chain seq x y z
N MET A 1 -19.36 2.86 -37.27
CA MET A 1 -18.59 2.06 -36.27
C MET A 1 -17.31 2.78 -35.86
N ILE A 2 -16.43 3.23 -36.79
CA ILE A 2 -15.17 3.93 -36.46
C ILE A 2 -15.41 5.18 -35.61
N ILE A 3 -16.31 6.08 -36.05
CA ILE A 3 -16.65 7.33 -35.33
C ILE A 3 -17.10 7.05 -33.88
N ILE A 4 -17.89 5.98 -33.67
CA ILE A 4 -18.32 5.61 -32.30
C ILE A 4 -17.11 5.22 -31.42
N LEU A 5 -16.18 4.45 -31.97
CA LEU A 5 -14.96 4.07 -31.27
C LEU A 5 -14.07 5.29 -30.97
N GLU A 6 -13.93 6.21 -31.92
CA GLU A 6 -13.21 7.48 -31.72
C GLU A 6 -13.84 8.29 -30.56
N ILE A 7 -15.15 8.41 -30.52
CA ILE A 7 -15.87 9.11 -29.44
C ILE A 7 -15.63 8.41 -28.10
N ILE A 8 -15.66 7.07 -28.05
CA ILE A 8 -15.38 6.31 -26.83
C ILE A 8 -13.97 6.60 -26.33
N PHE A 9 -12.94 6.45 -27.19
CA PHE A 9 -11.57 6.69 -26.76
C PHE A 9 -11.31 8.14 -26.40
N LEU A 10 -11.89 9.10 -27.13
CA LEU A 10 -11.81 10.51 -26.77
C LEU A 10 -12.42 10.78 -25.39
N THR A 11 -13.59 10.21 -25.11
CA THR A 11 -14.26 10.36 -23.79
C THR A 11 -13.42 9.75 -22.67
N LEU A 12 -12.83 8.55 -22.88
CA LEU A 12 -11.94 7.92 -21.92
C LEU A 12 -10.69 8.76 -21.66
N MET A 13 -10.11 9.34 -22.70
CA MET A 13 -8.93 10.21 -22.58
C MET A 13 -9.24 11.51 -21.85
N LEU A 14 -10.37 12.15 -22.15
CA LEU A 14 -10.81 13.35 -21.41
C LEU A 14 -11.02 13.04 -19.93
N GLY A 15 -11.68 11.93 -19.61
CA GLY A 15 -11.82 11.46 -18.23
C GLY A 15 -10.48 11.19 -17.55
N SER A 16 -9.51 10.62 -18.30
CA SER A 16 -8.17 10.38 -17.78
C SER A 16 -7.39 11.67 -17.52
N VAL A 17 -7.54 12.68 -18.36
CA VAL A 17 -6.94 14.01 -18.15
C VAL A 17 -7.46 14.63 -16.85
N VAL A 18 -8.80 14.61 -16.65
CA VAL A 18 -9.41 15.09 -15.40
C VAL A 18 -8.87 14.31 -14.19
N PHE A 19 -8.77 12.98 -14.32
CA PHE A 19 -8.23 12.13 -13.26
C PHE A 19 -6.76 12.46 -12.94
N TYR A 20 -5.88 12.65 -13.94
CA TYR A 20 -4.47 13.00 -13.69
C TYR A 20 -4.33 14.38 -13.05
N ILE A 21 -5.14 15.35 -13.46
CA ILE A 21 -5.16 16.69 -12.83
C ILE A 21 -5.61 16.57 -11.37
N ALA A 22 -6.68 15.82 -11.10
CA ALA A 22 -7.15 15.59 -9.74
C ALA A 22 -6.09 14.89 -8.87
N CYS A 23 -5.40 13.86 -9.42
CA CYS A 23 -4.26 13.22 -8.76
C CYS A 23 -3.17 14.23 -8.37
N ALA A 24 -2.77 15.11 -9.29
CA ALA A 24 -1.76 16.12 -9.04
C ALA A 24 -2.18 17.08 -7.93
N ILE A 25 -3.40 17.64 -8.03
CA ILE A 25 -3.94 18.62 -7.08
C ILE A 25 -4.05 18.02 -5.68
N PHE A 26 -4.71 16.87 -5.52
CA PHE A 26 -4.94 16.29 -4.20
C PHE A 26 -3.66 15.74 -3.56
N THR A 27 -2.71 15.24 -4.37
CA THR A 27 -1.39 14.85 -3.86
C THR A 27 -0.64 16.05 -3.33
N HIS A 28 -0.56 17.13 -4.10
CA HIS A 28 0.12 18.34 -3.66
C HIS A 28 -0.53 18.94 -2.41
N GLN A 29 -1.86 19.08 -2.41
CA GLN A 29 -2.61 19.63 -1.26
C GLN A 29 -2.40 18.79 0.00
N PHE A 30 -2.45 17.48 -0.09
CA PHE A 30 -2.28 16.60 1.07
C PHE A 30 -0.89 16.76 1.69
N PHE A 31 0.18 16.65 0.91
CA PHE A 31 1.53 16.71 1.44
C PHE A 31 1.96 18.13 1.82
N ALA A 32 1.44 19.18 1.18
CA ALA A 32 1.68 20.57 1.55
C ALA A 32 0.98 20.98 2.86
N SER A 33 -0.27 20.51 3.07
CA SER A 33 -1.06 20.88 4.26
C SER A 33 -0.63 20.15 5.53
N THR A 34 0.00 18.99 5.40
CA THR A 34 0.33 18.11 6.55
C THR A 34 1.74 18.29 7.10
N GLN A 35 2.53 19.22 6.58
CA GLN A 35 3.84 19.59 7.17
C GLN A 35 3.75 20.15 8.61
N GLN A 36 2.54 20.41 9.12
CA GLN A 36 2.28 21.00 10.43
C GLN A 36 1.65 20.04 11.46
N GLN A 37 1.80 18.72 11.30
CA GLN A 37 1.32 17.81 12.35
C GLN A 37 2.11 18.07 13.65
N ILE A 38 1.40 18.54 14.68
CA ILE A 38 1.98 18.82 16.00
C ILE A 38 2.23 17.44 16.66
N PRO A 39 3.50 17.09 16.97
CA PRO A 39 3.78 15.90 17.73
C PRO A 39 3.09 15.94 19.09
N SER A 40 2.51 14.83 19.52
CA SER A 40 2.03 14.75 20.91
C SER A 40 3.21 14.75 21.87
N ASN A 41 3.08 15.49 22.95
CA ASN A 41 4.05 15.45 24.06
C ASN A 41 3.77 14.29 25.04
N GLN A 42 2.76 13.48 24.80
CA GLN A 42 2.44 12.32 25.61
C GLN A 42 3.25 11.10 25.12
N ASP A 43 3.96 10.46 26.01
CA ASP A 43 4.73 9.25 25.76
C ASP A 43 4.01 8.04 26.38
N VAL A 44 3.00 7.50 25.70
CA VAL A 44 2.32 6.27 26.14
C VAL A 44 3.09 5.05 25.64
N PRO A 45 3.10 3.94 26.39
CA PRO A 45 3.77 2.72 25.94
C PRO A 45 3.14 2.14 24.67
N VAL A 46 3.98 1.60 23.76
CA VAL A 46 3.59 1.13 22.43
C VAL A 46 4.10 -0.28 22.15
N SER A 47 3.27 -1.16 21.60
CA SER A 47 3.69 -2.48 21.10
C SER A 47 3.67 -2.49 19.55
N ILE A 48 4.83 -2.76 18.94
CA ILE A 48 4.96 -2.96 17.49
C ILE A 48 4.95 -4.46 17.20
N MET A 49 4.10 -4.90 16.28
CA MET A 49 3.95 -6.31 15.92
C MET A 49 4.29 -6.53 14.45
N VAL A 50 5.20 -7.47 14.20
CA VAL A 50 5.76 -7.76 12.88
C VAL A 50 5.61 -9.25 12.56
N SER A 51 4.79 -9.57 11.56
CA SER A 51 4.68 -10.92 11.01
C SER A 51 5.75 -11.13 9.96
N VAL A 52 6.66 -12.07 10.18
CA VAL A 52 7.78 -12.36 9.28
C VAL A 52 7.59 -13.73 8.60
N SER A 53 7.97 -13.80 7.32
CA SER A 53 8.03 -15.04 6.54
C SER A 53 9.02 -14.87 5.39
N GLY A 54 10.11 -15.63 5.43
CA GLY A 54 11.24 -15.51 4.52
C GLY A 54 12.21 -14.40 4.92
N LEU A 55 13.37 -14.38 4.29
CA LEU A 55 14.45 -13.43 4.54
C LEU A 55 14.63 -12.54 3.31
N ASP A 56 14.33 -11.25 3.45
CA ASP A 56 14.61 -10.22 2.45
C ASP A 56 16.05 -9.71 2.58
N GLU A 57 16.61 -9.15 1.51
CA GLU A 57 18.00 -8.71 1.46
C GLU A 57 18.29 -7.59 2.48
N GLY A 58 17.36 -6.65 2.65
CA GLY A 58 17.44 -5.54 3.61
C GLY A 58 16.85 -5.82 4.99
N ALA A 59 16.59 -7.09 5.32
CA ALA A 59 15.87 -7.47 6.55
C ALA A 59 16.52 -6.95 7.85
N TRP A 60 17.86 -6.97 7.94
CA TRP A 60 18.56 -6.47 9.10
C TRP A 60 18.33 -4.97 9.32
N GLU A 61 18.49 -4.19 8.27
CA GLU A 61 18.31 -2.73 8.32
C GLU A 61 16.84 -2.37 8.59
N ASN A 62 15.90 -3.10 7.97
CA ASN A 62 14.48 -2.90 8.16
C ASN A 62 14.08 -3.16 9.61
N TRP A 63 14.41 -4.35 10.13
CA TRP A 63 14.05 -4.74 11.50
C TRP A 63 14.79 -3.92 12.57
N SER A 64 16.08 -3.63 12.34
CA SER A 64 16.86 -2.77 13.26
C SER A 64 16.29 -1.35 13.32
N SER A 65 15.70 -0.85 12.24
CA SER A 65 15.09 0.49 12.22
C SER A 65 13.89 0.58 13.17
N LEU A 66 13.11 -0.50 13.30
CA LEU A 66 12.01 -0.59 14.26
C LEU A 66 12.49 -0.60 15.72
N CYS A 67 13.71 -1.08 15.96
CA CYS A 67 14.33 -1.16 17.29
C CYS A 67 15.12 0.10 17.69
N LYS A 68 15.27 1.08 16.78
CA LYS A 68 16.06 2.30 16.98
C LYS A 68 15.18 3.55 16.93
N GLN A 69 14.12 3.56 17.74
CA GLN A 69 13.16 4.65 17.75
C GLN A 69 13.47 5.69 18.84
N ASN A 70 13.28 6.96 18.52
CA ASN A 70 13.28 8.07 19.47
C ASN A 70 11.97 8.08 20.28
N TYR A 71 11.73 6.97 21.01
CA TYR A 71 10.52 6.80 21.80
C TYR A 71 10.86 6.08 23.12
N PRO A 72 10.41 6.57 24.28
CA PRO A 72 10.96 6.11 25.56
C PRO A 72 10.50 4.73 25.98
N ASN A 73 9.27 4.33 25.62
CA ASN A 73 8.69 3.08 26.12
C ASN A 73 7.95 2.35 24.98
N TYR A 74 8.60 1.33 24.43
CA TYR A 74 8.01 0.48 23.39
C TYR A 74 8.64 -0.91 23.37
N GLU A 75 7.90 -1.86 22.83
CA GLU A 75 8.38 -3.21 22.52
C GLU A 75 8.14 -3.55 21.06
N VAL A 76 8.95 -4.46 20.50
CA VAL A 76 8.81 -4.98 19.13
C VAL A 76 8.68 -6.50 19.21
N LEU A 77 7.54 -7.02 18.77
CA LEU A 77 7.23 -8.44 18.75
C LEU A 77 7.33 -8.97 17.33
N PHE A 78 8.20 -9.95 17.12
CA PHE A 78 8.32 -10.66 15.83
C PHE A 78 7.66 -12.04 15.93
N GLY A 79 6.84 -12.39 14.92
CA GLY A 79 6.17 -13.68 14.82
C GLY A 79 6.54 -14.42 13.55
N VAL A 80 6.88 -15.71 13.68
CA VAL A 80 7.26 -16.60 12.56
C VAL A 80 6.50 -17.91 12.68
N THR A 81 5.85 -18.33 11.58
CA THR A 81 5.08 -19.58 11.52
C THR A 81 5.99 -20.80 11.49
N ASP A 82 6.96 -20.84 10.56
CA ASP A 82 7.85 -22.01 10.37
C ASP A 82 9.13 -21.86 11.22
N PRO A 83 9.40 -22.79 12.16
CA PRO A 83 10.65 -22.77 12.92
C PRO A 83 11.92 -22.88 12.05
N LYS A 84 11.79 -23.38 10.81
CA LYS A 84 12.89 -23.51 9.85
C LYS A 84 12.97 -22.33 8.87
N ASP A 85 12.16 -21.29 9.06
CA ASP A 85 12.20 -20.12 8.20
C ASP A 85 13.60 -19.48 8.19
N SER A 86 14.04 -19.08 7.01
CA SER A 86 15.35 -18.43 6.79
C SER A 86 15.55 -17.13 7.59
N ALA A 87 14.48 -16.50 8.04
CA ALA A 87 14.50 -15.30 8.89
C ALA A 87 14.94 -15.60 10.35
N VAL A 88 14.71 -16.81 10.85
CA VAL A 88 14.89 -17.16 12.27
C VAL A 88 16.30 -16.88 12.80
N PRO A 89 17.40 -17.25 12.11
CA PRO A 89 18.75 -16.95 12.59
C PRO A 89 19.00 -15.45 12.77
N LEU A 90 18.52 -14.63 11.82
CA LEU A 90 18.70 -13.18 11.86
C LEU A 90 17.83 -12.54 12.95
N LEU A 91 16.61 -13.01 13.16
CA LEU A 91 15.74 -12.57 14.26
C LEU A 91 16.32 -12.92 15.63
N LYS A 92 16.93 -14.09 15.81
CA LYS A 92 17.65 -14.44 17.06
C LYS A 92 18.83 -13.49 17.32
N ARG A 93 19.57 -13.10 16.27
CA ARG A 93 20.62 -12.09 16.38
C ARG A 93 20.04 -10.72 16.76
N LEU A 94 18.87 -10.35 16.22
CA LEU A 94 18.20 -9.11 16.57
C LEU A 94 17.80 -9.06 18.04
N VAL A 95 17.23 -10.15 18.58
CA VAL A 95 16.93 -10.29 20.02
C VAL A 95 18.19 -10.12 20.87
N ALA A 96 19.30 -10.75 20.48
CA ALA A 96 20.56 -10.61 21.20
C ALA A 96 21.14 -9.19 21.16
N THR A 97 20.82 -8.42 20.09
CA THR A 97 21.28 -7.02 19.93
C THR A 97 20.40 -6.03 20.68
N PHE A 98 19.08 -6.30 20.79
CA PHE A 98 18.08 -5.42 21.41
C PHE A 98 17.25 -6.19 22.46
N PRO A 99 17.87 -6.74 23.53
CA PRO A 99 17.20 -7.68 24.45
C PRO A 99 16.06 -7.03 25.25
N GLU A 100 16.13 -5.73 25.49
CA GLU A 100 15.10 -5.01 26.25
C GLU A 100 13.86 -4.67 25.42
N GLN A 101 14.00 -4.53 24.08
CA GLN A 101 12.94 -4.09 23.18
C GLN A 101 12.30 -5.23 22.39
N VAL A 102 13.07 -6.30 22.07
CA VAL A 102 12.64 -7.30 21.09
C VAL A 102 12.22 -8.61 21.73
N ARG A 103 11.03 -9.07 21.37
CA ARG A 103 10.50 -10.38 21.70
C ARG A 103 10.24 -11.18 20.43
N LEU A 104 10.63 -12.45 20.39
CA LEU A 104 10.52 -13.33 19.23
C LEU A 104 9.66 -14.56 19.56
N PHE A 105 8.67 -14.82 18.71
CA PHE A 105 7.77 -15.96 18.79
C PHE A 105 7.92 -16.82 17.54
N ILE A 106 8.26 -18.10 17.70
CA ILE A 106 8.58 -19.03 16.62
C ILE A 106 7.63 -20.24 16.70
N GLY A 107 7.22 -20.76 15.54
CA GLY A 107 6.34 -21.92 15.48
C GLY A 107 4.88 -21.59 15.73
N LEU A 108 4.43 -20.40 15.33
CA LEU A 108 3.05 -19.98 15.46
C LEU A 108 2.16 -20.73 14.47
N GLU A 109 1.37 -21.66 14.96
CA GLU A 109 0.45 -22.44 14.14
C GLU A 109 -0.64 -21.54 13.52
N PRO A 110 -0.92 -21.67 12.20
CA PRO A 110 -1.91 -20.83 11.56
C PRO A 110 -3.34 -21.04 12.11
N ARG A 111 -3.94 -19.99 12.63
CA ARG A 111 -5.36 -19.95 13.08
C ARG A 111 -6.35 -19.69 11.95
N GLY A 112 -5.85 -19.36 10.74
CA GLY A 112 -6.65 -19.06 9.56
C GLY A 112 -5.85 -19.17 8.27
N VAL A 113 -6.52 -18.93 7.14
CA VAL A 113 -5.88 -19.02 5.81
C VAL A 113 -4.91 -17.87 5.54
N ASN A 114 -5.13 -16.70 6.15
CA ASN A 114 -4.21 -15.57 6.13
C ASN A 114 -3.15 -15.72 7.23
N TYR A 115 -1.98 -16.25 6.89
CA TYR A 115 -0.91 -16.51 7.85
C TYR A 115 -0.31 -15.23 8.46
N LYS A 116 -0.34 -14.10 7.72
CA LYS A 116 0.09 -12.81 8.28
C LYS A 116 -0.79 -12.41 9.47
N ASP A 117 -2.10 -12.37 9.25
CA ASP A 117 -3.03 -11.96 10.31
C ASP A 117 -3.12 -13.00 11.43
N SER A 118 -2.93 -14.28 11.10
CA SER A 118 -2.79 -15.34 12.10
C SER A 118 -1.61 -15.08 13.03
N ASN A 119 -0.41 -14.77 12.49
CA ASN A 119 0.74 -14.41 13.32
C ASN A 119 0.46 -13.15 14.15
N LEU A 120 -0.12 -12.11 13.52
CA LEU A 120 -0.47 -10.87 14.22
C LEU A 120 -1.47 -11.11 15.35
N SER A 121 -2.39 -12.08 15.23
CA SER A 121 -3.34 -12.42 16.31
C SER A 121 -2.62 -13.00 17.54
N TYR A 122 -1.61 -13.83 17.35
CA TYR A 122 -0.75 -14.31 18.46
C TYR A 122 0.04 -13.18 19.12
N LEU A 123 0.66 -12.31 18.28
CA LEU A 123 1.44 -11.20 18.81
C LEU A 123 0.57 -10.19 19.56
N LEU A 124 -0.68 -9.98 19.12
CA LEU A 124 -1.65 -9.13 19.79
C LEU A 124 -1.97 -9.62 21.19
N GLU A 125 -2.15 -10.94 21.39
CA GLU A 125 -2.36 -11.56 22.70
C GLU A 125 -1.15 -11.41 23.61
N GLN A 126 0.08 -11.41 23.05
CA GLN A 126 1.32 -11.28 23.78
C GLN A 126 1.78 -9.84 24.02
N SER A 127 1.18 -8.87 23.31
CA SER A 127 1.55 -7.46 23.44
C SER A 127 1.11 -6.88 24.79
N GLN A 128 1.99 -6.05 25.40
CA GLN A 128 1.79 -5.54 26.74
C GLN A 128 1.01 -4.22 26.78
N HIS A 129 1.02 -3.43 25.69
CA HIS A 129 0.55 -2.06 25.68
C HIS A 129 -0.78 -1.90 24.95
N GLU A 130 -1.54 -0.87 25.35
CA GLU A 130 -2.85 -0.55 24.76
C GLU A 130 -2.72 0.05 23.35
N VAL A 131 -1.71 0.90 23.13
CA VAL A 131 -1.42 1.43 21.79
C VAL A 131 -0.57 0.43 21.04
N ILE A 132 -1.05 0.03 19.88
CA ILE A 132 -0.47 -1.01 19.05
C ILE A 132 -0.17 -0.52 17.63
N ILE A 133 0.91 -1.04 17.05
CA ILE A 133 1.28 -0.81 15.66
C ILE A 133 1.50 -2.18 15.01
N PHE A 134 0.73 -2.49 13.96
CA PHE A 134 1.04 -3.56 13.04
C PHE A 134 2.00 -3.02 11.98
N ALA A 135 3.10 -3.72 11.72
CA ALA A 135 4.11 -3.32 10.74
C ALA A 135 4.51 -4.52 9.85
N ASP A 136 4.77 -4.26 8.56
CA ASP A 136 5.38 -5.25 7.68
C ASP A 136 6.89 -5.34 7.91
N GLY A 137 7.46 -6.52 7.66
CA GLY A 137 8.89 -6.76 7.86
C GLY A 137 9.79 -6.23 6.75
N ASP A 138 9.23 -5.76 5.64
CA ASP A 138 9.93 -5.25 4.46
C ASP A 138 9.94 -3.70 4.38
N ILE A 139 9.63 -3.02 5.48
CA ILE A 139 9.69 -1.56 5.59
C ILE A 139 10.90 -1.11 6.39
N ARG A 140 11.44 0.03 5.99
CA ARG A 140 12.43 0.80 6.77
C ARG A 140 11.79 2.07 7.27
N VAL A 141 12.00 2.35 8.56
CA VAL A 141 11.38 3.47 9.25
C VAL A 141 12.44 4.44 9.79
N ASN A 142 12.08 5.71 9.91
CA ASN A 142 12.93 6.69 10.57
C ASN A 142 12.81 6.63 12.11
N PRO A 143 13.69 7.28 12.86
CA PRO A 143 13.65 7.26 14.33
C PRO A 143 12.37 7.85 14.95
N ASP A 144 11.61 8.68 14.24
CA ASP A 144 10.40 9.31 14.74
C ASP A 144 9.10 8.60 14.28
N TYR A 145 9.22 7.39 13.72
CA TYR A 145 8.10 6.61 13.17
C TYR A 145 6.99 6.36 14.21
N ILE A 146 7.33 5.90 15.42
CA ILE A 146 6.33 5.67 16.47
C ILE A 146 5.60 6.97 16.77
N ARG A 147 6.35 8.05 17.06
CA ARG A 147 5.78 9.35 17.42
C ARG A 147 4.84 9.88 16.34
N THR A 148 5.25 9.76 15.08
CA THR A 148 4.45 10.21 13.93
C THR A 148 3.13 9.45 13.81
N LEU A 149 3.12 8.13 14.05
CA LEU A 149 1.91 7.32 13.93
C LEU A 149 0.97 7.47 15.13
N VAL A 150 1.53 7.60 16.34
CA VAL A 150 0.69 7.62 17.55
C VAL A 150 0.18 9.02 17.91
N SER A 151 0.85 10.09 17.48
CA SER A 151 0.43 11.46 17.79
C SER A 151 -1.04 11.75 17.43
N PRO A 152 -1.57 11.38 16.25
CA PRO A 152 -2.98 11.58 15.94
C PRO A 152 -3.93 10.81 16.89
N LEU A 153 -3.52 9.61 17.34
CA LEU A 153 -4.30 8.81 18.30
C LEU A 153 -4.34 9.51 19.68
N LEU A 154 -3.20 10.06 20.10
CA LEU A 154 -3.06 10.68 21.42
C LEU A 154 -3.73 12.07 21.47
N ASN A 155 -3.69 12.79 20.36
CA ASN A 155 -4.36 14.08 20.21
C ASN A 155 -5.88 13.95 19.94
N GLY A 156 -6.42 12.73 19.82
CA GLY A 156 -7.83 12.47 19.54
C GLY A 156 -8.28 12.92 18.14
N THR A 157 -7.33 13.11 17.20
CA THR A 157 -7.66 13.50 15.82
C THR A 157 -7.94 12.30 14.93
N ALA A 158 -7.49 11.10 15.33
CA ALA A 158 -7.78 9.81 14.67
C ALA A 158 -7.89 8.68 15.68
N ASP A 159 -8.55 7.58 15.28
CA ASP A 159 -8.66 6.34 16.05
C ASP A 159 -7.82 5.23 15.42
N VAL A 160 -7.59 5.32 14.11
CA VAL A 160 -6.75 4.42 13.32
C VAL A 160 -5.86 5.26 12.42
N VAL A 161 -4.56 5.00 12.42
CA VAL A 161 -3.58 5.69 11.57
C VAL A 161 -2.87 4.68 10.69
N THR A 162 -2.71 5.00 9.40
CA THR A 162 -1.95 4.20 8.44
C THR A 162 -1.01 5.10 7.64
N SER A 163 0.05 4.54 7.03
CA SER A 163 0.97 5.30 6.19
C SER A 163 1.08 4.69 4.79
N ALA A 164 1.33 5.56 3.82
CA ALA A 164 1.73 5.14 2.49
C ALA A 164 3.22 4.71 2.48
N TYR A 165 3.64 4.03 1.41
CA TYR A 165 4.99 3.53 1.25
C TYR A 165 5.43 3.59 -0.20
N ILE A 166 6.72 3.80 -0.42
CA ILE A 166 7.33 3.86 -1.75
C ILE A 166 8.67 3.12 -1.72
N GLY A 167 9.01 2.42 -2.81
CA GLY A 167 10.29 1.75 -2.96
C GLY A 167 11.44 2.76 -2.90
N TYR A 168 12.33 2.54 -1.95
CA TYR A 168 13.46 3.43 -1.73
C TYR A 168 14.58 3.15 -2.73
N ASN A 169 14.94 4.19 -3.54
CA ASN A 169 16.09 4.16 -4.44
C ASN A 169 16.17 2.90 -5.34
N PRO A 170 15.19 2.67 -6.22
CA PRO A 170 15.18 1.47 -7.06
C PRO A 170 16.44 1.40 -7.94
N GLN A 171 17.13 0.24 -7.93
CA GLN A 171 18.39 0.03 -8.65
C GLN A 171 18.19 -0.65 -10.00
N TYR A 172 17.04 -1.29 -10.24
CA TYR A 172 16.73 -2.03 -11.46
C TYR A 172 15.26 -1.83 -11.88
N LEU A 173 14.97 -2.23 -13.12
CA LEU A 173 13.70 -1.95 -13.80
C LEU A 173 12.47 -2.42 -13.00
N ALA A 174 12.48 -3.64 -12.47
CA ALA A 174 11.33 -4.17 -11.73
C ALA A 174 11.04 -3.36 -10.46
N ALA A 175 12.09 -3.01 -9.70
CA ALA A 175 11.98 -2.15 -8.53
C ALA A 175 11.46 -0.75 -8.89
N ALA A 176 11.93 -0.18 -10.02
CA ALA A 176 11.44 1.10 -10.50
C ALA A 176 9.96 1.05 -10.88
N VAL A 177 9.54 0.02 -11.66
CA VAL A 177 8.13 -0.20 -12.03
C VAL A 177 7.24 -0.31 -10.81
N ALA A 178 7.66 -1.08 -9.79
CA ALA A 178 6.92 -1.22 -8.53
C ALA A 178 6.82 0.09 -7.75
N SER A 179 7.93 0.84 -7.63
CA SER A 179 8.00 2.12 -6.94
C SER A 179 7.13 3.19 -7.61
N PHE A 180 7.15 3.27 -8.94
CA PHE A 180 6.25 4.14 -9.70
C PHE A 180 4.79 3.80 -9.46
N GLY A 181 4.44 2.51 -9.46
CA GLY A 181 3.06 2.10 -9.18
C GLY A 181 2.54 2.60 -7.83
N ARG A 182 3.40 2.74 -6.84
CA ARG A 182 3.04 3.35 -5.55
C ARG A 182 2.96 4.86 -5.63
N CYS A 183 4.01 5.49 -6.13
CA CYS A 183 4.17 6.94 -6.16
C CYS A 183 3.15 7.64 -7.07
N VAL A 184 2.89 7.10 -8.27
CA VAL A 184 2.14 7.84 -9.29
C VAL A 184 0.73 7.31 -9.56
N ASP A 185 0.42 6.07 -9.13
CA ASP A 185 -0.89 5.44 -9.35
C ASP A 185 -1.63 5.26 -8.03
N PHE A 186 -1.08 4.48 -7.10
CA PHE A 186 -1.79 4.06 -5.88
C PHE A 186 -2.05 5.21 -4.92
N ILE A 187 -1.01 5.94 -4.50
CA ILE A 187 -1.16 7.01 -3.50
C ILE A 187 -2.04 8.15 -4.03
N PRO A 188 -1.84 8.68 -5.26
CA PRO A 188 -2.72 9.71 -5.79
C PRO A 188 -4.18 9.26 -5.92
N SER A 189 -4.43 8.02 -6.36
CA SER A 189 -5.79 7.45 -6.43
C SER A 189 -6.45 7.32 -5.05
N LEU A 190 -5.67 6.95 -4.03
CA LEU A 190 -6.12 6.87 -2.65
C LEU A 190 -6.54 8.24 -2.12
N LEU A 191 -5.80 9.29 -2.46
CA LEU A 191 -6.11 10.67 -2.04
C LEU A 191 -7.38 11.21 -2.71
N ILE A 192 -7.65 10.83 -3.97
CA ILE A 192 -8.94 11.09 -4.62
C ILE A 192 -10.06 10.37 -3.84
N ALA A 193 -9.90 9.08 -3.57
CA ALA A 193 -10.91 8.31 -2.83
C ALA A 193 -11.16 8.91 -1.44
N ARG A 194 -10.10 9.29 -0.71
CA ARG A 194 -10.19 9.98 0.58
C ARG A 194 -11.00 11.28 0.49
N ARG A 195 -10.84 12.04 -0.59
CA ARG A 195 -11.58 13.29 -0.80
C ARG A 195 -13.05 13.06 -1.10
N LEU A 196 -13.36 12.03 -1.91
CA LEU A 196 -14.74 11.70 -2.30
C LEU A 196 -15.53 11.06 -1.15
N ASP A 197 -14.87 10.28 -0.29
CA ASP A 197 -15.48 9.56 0.83
C ASP A 197 -15.53 10.40 2.13
N ASP A 198 -15.10 11.67 2.09
CA ASP A 198 -14.96 12.55 3.25
C ASP A 198 -14.16 11.90 4.41
N GLY A 199 -13.04 11.31 4.06
CA GLY A 199 -12.15 10.60 4.97
C GLY A 199 -11.60 9.32 4.37
N LEU A 200 -10.70 8.66 5.08
CA LEU A 200 -10.15 7.39 4.64
C LEU A 200 -11.02 6.24 5.16
N ARG A 201 -11.44 5.34 4.26
CA ARG A 201 -12.25 4.16 4.59
C ARG A 201 -11.52 2.84 4.38
N LEU A 202 -10.21 2.89 4.43
CA LEU A 202 -9.33 1.73 4.32
C LEU A 202 -8.02 2.01 5.06
N THR A 203 -7.28 0.97 5.40
CA THR A 203 -5.90 1.09 5.84
C THR A 203 -4.95 0.45 4.83
N ILE A 204 -3.67 0.77 4.94
CA ILE A 204 -2.60 0.21 4.12
C ILE A 204 -1.81 -0.77 4.98
N GLY A 205 -1.70 -2.02 4.53
CA GLY A 205 -1.21 -3.14 5.31
C GLY A 205 0.26 -3.07 5.74
N VAL A 206 1.03 -2.11 5.25
CA VAL A 206 2.43 -1.94 5.66
C VAL A 206 2.58 -1.41 7.08
N THR A 207 1.62 -0.59 7.51
CA THR A 207 1.55 -0.14 8.91
C THR A 207 0.15 0.34 9.28
N ILE A 208 -0.30 -0.04 10.47
CA ILE A 208 -1.57 0.37 11.05
C ILE A 208 -1.37 0.58 12.55
N ALA A 209 -1.61 1.79 13.04
CA ALA A 209 -1.61 2.13 14.45
C ALA A 209 -3.03 2.34 14.97
N THR A 210 -3.34 1.80 16.15
CA THR A 210 -4.64 1.94 16.82
C THR A 210 -4.54 1.57 18.30
N ARG A 211 -5.67 1.58 19.01
CA ARG A 211 -5.77 1.01 20.37
C ARG A 211 -6.35 -0.40 20.31
N LYS A 212 -5.99 -1.26 21.27
CA LYS A 212 -6.56 -2.62 21.41
C LYS A 212 -8.08 -2.57 21.61
N THR A 213 -8.54 -1.65 22.43
CA THR A 213 -9.98 -1.43 22.68
C THR A 213 -10.69 -1.04 21.40
N THR A 214 -10.19 -0.07 20.64
CA THR A 214 -10.74 0.32 19.33
C THR A 214 -10.79 -0.87 18.37
N LEU A 215 -9.69 -1.65 18.28
CA LEU A 215 -9.66 -2.86 17.44
C LEU A 215 -10.71 -3.90 17.85
N ALA A 216 -10.89 -4.12 19.14
CA ALA A 216 -11.87 -5.06 19.66
C ALA A 216 -13.32 -4.64 19.32
N ASP A 217 -13.64 -3.35 19.44
CA ASP A 217 -14.96 -2.79 19.19
C ASP A 217 -15.48 -3.01 17.76
N PHE A 218 -14.60 -2.98 16.75
CA PHE A 218 -14.99 -3.29 15.38
C PHE A 218 -14.67 -4.73 14.94
N GLY A 219 -14.46 -5.65 15.90
CA GLY A 219 -14.44 -7.10 15.69
C GLY A 219 -13.05 -7.71 15.42
N GLY A 220 -11.96 -7.07 15.83
CA GLY A 220 -10.62 -7.66 15.84
C GLY A 220 -10.01 -7.92 14.46
N LEU A 221 -9.03 -8.83 14.39
CA LEU A 221 -8.39 -9.26 13.15
C LEU A 221 -9.20 -10.34 12.42
N HIS A 222 -9.31 -10.24 11.10
CA HIS A 222 -10.00 -11.23 10.26
C HIS A 222 -9.00 -12.16 9.57
N LEU A 223 -8.90 -13.40 10.02
CA LEU A 223 -7.83 -14.35 9.67
C LEU A 223 -8.02 -15.08 8.32
N ASN A 224 -9.16 -14.88 7.64
CA ASN A 224 -9.53 -15.58 6.41
C ASN A 224 -9.88 -14.61 5.26
N ARG A 225 -9.26 -13.43 5.21
CA ARG A 225 -9.52 -12.44 4.15
C ARG A 225 -8.25 -12.04 3.42
N ILE A 226 -8.40 -11.79 2.12
CA ILE A 226 -7.41 -11.07 1.32
C ILE A 226 -7.70 -9.57 1.42
N GLY A 227 -6.64 -8.73 1.49
CA GLY A 227 -6.82 -7.32 1.76
C GLY A 227 -7.47 -7.09 3.13
N SER A 228 -6.97 -7.82 4.12
CA SER A 228 -7.39 -7.69 5.52
C SER A 228 -7.19 -6.26 6.03
N ASP A 229 -6.18 -5.57 5.54
CA ASP A 229 -5.92 -4.15 5.74
C ASP A 229 -7.06 -3.27 5.20
N TYR A 230 -7.47 -3.47 3.95
CA TYR A 230 -8.64 -2.78 3.40
C TYR A 230 -9.90 -3.01 4.26
N ASN A 231 -10.14 -4.27 4.61
CA ASN A 231 -11.29 -4.65 5.45
C ASN A 231 -11.20 -4.06 6.86
N PHE A 232 -9.99 -3.98 7.44
CA PHE A 232 -9.74 -3.35 8.73
C PHE A 232 -10.23 -1.89 8.73
N GLY A 233 -9.73 -1.05 7.82
CA GLY A 233 -10.14 0.35 7.73
C GLY A 233 -11.61 0.53 7.39
N LYS A 234 -12.17 -0.34 6.52
CA LYS A 234 -13.61 -0.33 6.19
C LYS A 234 -14.47 -0.56 7.43
N ARG A 235 -14.15 -1.56 8.25
CA ARG A 235 -14.89 -1.87 9.48
C ARG A 235 -14.73 -0.79 10.53
N ALA A 236 -13.54 -0.27 10.71
CA ALA A 236 -13.29 0.86 11.61
C ALA A 236 -14.16 2.08 11.22
N ALA A 237 -14.14 2.48 9.94
CA ALA A 237 -14.97 3.59 9.45
C ALA A 237 -16.48 3.32 9.56
N GLN A 238 -16.94 2.07 9.34
CA GLN A 238 -18.34 1.68 9.52
C GLN A 238 -18.79 1.71 10.98
N ALA A 239 -17.87 1.46 11.91
CA ALA A 239 -18.11 1.58 13.35
C ALA A 239 -18.06 3.04 13.86
N GLY A 240 -17.81 4.01 12.97
CA GLY A 240 -17.74 5.43 13.29
C GLY A 240 -16.36 5.93 13.70
N TYR A 241 -15.32 5.07 13.64
CA TYR A 241 -13.95 5.46 13.95
C TYR A 241 -13.29 6.21 12.81
N LYS A 242 -12.51 7.22 13.17
CA LYS A 242 -11.78 8.05 12.21
C LYS A 242 -10.47 7.40 11.78
N VAL A 243 -10.38 7.06 10.50
CA VAL A 243 -9.17 6.51 9.88
C VAL A 243 -8.39 7.63 9.22
N GLU A 244 -7.10 7.78 9.52
CA GLU A 244 -6.25 8.83 8.97
C GLU A 244 -5.02 8.28 8.24
N LEU A 245 -4.66 8.93 7.12
CA LEU A 245 -3.42 8.69 6.41
C LEU A 245 -2.34 9.61 6.98
N SER A 246 -1.28 9.03 7.52
CA SER A 246 -0.10 9.80 7.90
C SER A 246 0.57 10.38 6.65
N PRO A 247 1.05 11.63 6.69
CA PRO A 247 1.83 12.23 5.61
C PRO A 247 3.24 11.64 5.51
N HIS A 248 3.66 10.89 6.52
CA HIS A 248 4.95 10.23 6.52
C HIS A 248 4.93 9.00 5.60
N ILE A 249 5.78 9.02 4.56
CA ILE A 249 5.91 7.92 3.63
C ILE A 249 7.01 7.00 4.11
N LEU A 250 6.70 5.71 4.20
CA LEU A 250 7.64 4.68 4.59
C LEU A 250 8.51 4.24 3.41
N GLU A 251 9.76 3.93 3.69
CA GLU A 251 10.64 3.30 2.72
C GLU A 251 10.33 1.80 2.66
N TRP A 252 10.02 1.33 1.47
CA TRP A 252 9.76 -0.08 1.22
C TRP A 252 10.93 -0.73 0.52
N ASP A 253 11.36 -1.87 1.05
CA ASP A 253 12.34 -2.72 0.39
C ASP A 253 11.67 -3.47 -0.78
N THR A 254 12.04 -3.10 -2.00
CA THR A 254 11.51 -3.73 -3.21
C THR A 254 12.10 -5.12 -3.47
N GLY A 255 13.12 -5.53 -2.69
CA GLY A 255 13.83 -6.80 -2.88
C GLY A 255 14.41 -6.92 -4.30
N ARG A 256 14.88 -8.12 -4.67
CA ARG A 256 15.36 -8.46 -6.02
C ARG A 256 14.27 -9.09 -6.90
N GLU A 257 13.05 -8.56 -6.83
CA GLU A 257 11.97 -9.06 -7.68
C GLU A 257 12.23 -8.80 -9.17
N ASN A 258 11.80 -9.74 -10.01
CA ASN A 258 11.72 -9.55 -11.45
C ASN A 258 10.34 -9.04 -11.88
N LEU A 259 10.20 -8.61 -13.14
CA LEU A 259 8.93 -8.08 -13.67
C LEU A 259 7.76 -9.07 -13.56
N LYS A 260 8.02 -10.37 -13.68
CA LYS A 260 6.96 -11.40 -13.53
C LYS A 260 6.42 -11.46 -12.09
N GLN A 261 7.30 -11.33 -11.11
CA GLN A 261 6.92 -11.28 -9.70
C GLN A 261 6.13 -10.01 -9.38
N VAL A 262 6.58 -8.85 -9.87
CA VAL A 262 5.84 -7.58 -9.78
C VAL A 262 4.45 -7.72 -10.39
N PHE A 263 4.36 -8.25 -11.61
CA PHE A 263 3.08 -8.50 -12.30
C PHE A 263 2.15 -9.41 -11.47
N THR A 264 2.67 -10.53 -10.96
CA THR A 264 1.90 -11.49 -10.17
C THR A 264 1.36 -10.86 -8.88
N ARG A 265 2.19 -10.06 -8.21
CA ARG A 265 1.80 -9.32 -7.02
C ARG A 265 0.73 -8.27 -7.32
N GLU A 266 0.91 -7.48 -8.37
CA GLU A 266 -0.06 -6.45 -8.75
C GLU A 266 -1.38 -7.05 -9.24
N LEU A 267 -1.34 -8.17 -9.95
CA LEU A 267 -2.55 -8.90 -10.33
C LEU A 267 -3.33 -9.41 -9.10
N ARG A 268 -2.62 -9.88 -8.07
CA ARG A 268 -3.25 -10.23 -6.79
C ARG A 268 -3.93 -9.01 -6.16
N TRP A 269 -3.27 -7.86 -6.14
CA TRP A 269 -3.86 -6.62 -5.62
C TRP A 269 -5.06 -6.15 -6.44
N ALA A 270 -4.98 -6.19 -7.76
CA ALA A 270 -6.10 -5.84 -8.64
C ALA A 270 -7.35 -6.70 -8.36
N ARG A 271 -7.16 -8.03 -8.20
CA ARG A 271 -8.24 -8.95 -7.79
C ARG A 271 -8.76 -8.63 -6.40
N THR A 272 -7.87 -8.34 -5.44
CA THR A 272 -8.25 -7.91 -4.08
C THR A 272 -9.12 -6.65 -4.13
N ILE A 273 -8.72 -5.63 -4.90
CA ILE A 273 -9.49 -4.39 -5.06
C ILE A 273 -10.85 -4.68 -5.68
N ARG A 274 -10.93 -5.53 -6.71
CA ARG A 274 -12.20 -5.89 -7.34
C ARG A 274 -13.17 -6.54 -6.34
N TYR A 275 -12.71 -7.48 -5.53
CA TYR A 275 -13.56 -8.15 -4.54
C TYR A 275 -13.99 -7.23 -3.38
N ASN A 276 -13.14 -6.30 -3.00
CA ASN A 276 -13.45 -5.37 -1.92
C ASN A 276 -14.27 -4.15 -2.35
N ARG A 277 -14.12 -3.69 -3.61
CA ARG A 277 -14.79 -2.48 -4.13
C ARG A 277 -15.92 -2.77 -5.13
N GLY A 278 -16.08 -4.00 -5.59
CA GLY A 278 -17.14 -4.38 -6.52
C GLY A 278 -17.14 -3.53 -7.81
N ALA A 279 -18.28 -2.92 -8.14
CA ALA A 279 -18.44 -2.13 -9.36
C ALA A 279 -17.49 -0.92 -9.46
N GLN A 280 -17.06 -0.35 -8.34
CA GLN A 280 -16.10 0.76 -8.33
C GLN A 280 -14.74 0.39 -8.93
N TYR A 281 -14.39 -0.90 -8.99
CA TYR A 281 -13.19 -1.36 -9.69
C TYR A 281 -13.14 -0.93 -11.15
N TYR A 282 -14.28 -0.92 -11.83
CA TYR A 282 -14.35 -0.61 -13.24
C TYR A 282 -14.20 0.89 -13.56
N THR A 283 -14.41 1.77 -12.60
CA THR A 283 -14.14 3.22 -12.78
C THR A 283 -12.64 3.51 -12.95
N MET A 284 -11.76 2.57 -12.60
CA MET A 284 -10.33 2.68 -12.89
C MET A 284 -10.00 2.74 -14.39
N VAL A 285 -10.97 2.51 -15.29
CA VAL A 285 -10.81 2.73 -16.73
C VAL A 285 -10.23 4.12 -17.05
N PHE A 286 -10.53 5.12 -16.28
CA PHE A 286 -9.99 6.48 -16.43
C PHE A 286 -8.53 6.66 -15.97
N CYS A 287 -7.88 5.63 -15.42
CA CYS A 287 -6.47 5.71 -15.01
C CYS A 287 -5.47 5.54 -16.17
N TYR A 288 -5.92 5.16 -17.38
CA TYR A 288 -5.07 4.63 -18.45
C TYR A 288 -5.05 5.48 -19.73
N GLY A 289 -5.18 6.80 -19.62
CA GLY A 289 -5.30 7.72 -20.76
C GLY A 289 -4.18 7.60 -21.78
N THR A 290 -2.93 7.38 -21.37
CA THR A 290 -1.79 7.22 -22.28
C THR A 290 -1.89 5.95 -23.13
N VAL A 291 -2.52 4.89 -22.62
CA VAL A 291 -2.74 3.64 -23.36
C VAL A 291 -3.77 3.84 -24.48
N TYR A 292 -4.74 4.71 -24.28
CA TYR A 292 -5.79 5.01 -25.27
C TYR A 292 -5.30 5.88 -26.44
N CYS A 293 -4.10 6.46 -26.34
CA CYS A 293 -3.50 7.21 -27.43
C CYS A 293 -3.32 6.35 -28.68
N ILE A 294 -2.85 5.12 -28.53
CA ILE A 294 -2.57 4.25 -29.69
C ILE A 294 -3.84 3.94 -30.49
N PRO A 295 -4.92 3.38 -29.90
CA PRO A 295 -6.13 3.10 -30.67
C PRO A 295 -6.80 4.37 -31.23
N LEU A 296 -6.77 5.50 -30.52
CA LEU A 296 -7.32 6.75 -31.05
C LEU A 296 -6.57 7.22 -32.29
N LEU A 297 -5.23 7.22 -32.28
CA LEU A 297 -4.42 7.62 -33.44
C LEU A 297 -4.66 6.72 -34.65
N LEU A 298 -4.73 5.40 -34.44
CA LEU A 298 -4.97 4.45 -35.51
C LEU A 298 -6.37 4.60 -36.12
N LEU A 299 -7.39 4.79 -35.31
CA LEU A 299 -8.78 4.96 -35.79
C LEU A 299 -8.97 6.27 -36.53
N SER A 300 -8.37 7.37 -36.06
CA SER A 300 -8.51 8.70 -36.66
C SER A 300 -7.59 8.93 -37.87
N GLY A 301 -6.74 7.94 -38.25
CA GLY A 301 -5.76 8.11 -39.32
C GLY A 301 -4.74 9.21 -39.02
N PHE A 302 -4.35 9.37 -37.76
CA PHE A 302 -3.44 10.41 -37.28
C PHE A 302 -3.95 11.84 -37.53
N ALA A 303 -5.27 12.05 -37.44
CA ALA A 303 -5.87 13.39 -37.59
C ALA A 303 -5.24 14.36 -36.55
N GLY A 304 -5.05 15.63 -36.95
CA GLY A 304 -4.36 16.63 -36.12
C GLY A 304 -5.00 16.82 -34.73
N TRP A 305 -6.32 16.74 -34.61
CA TRP A 305 -7.01 16.81 -33.31
C TRP A 305 -6.70 15.63 -32.40
N ALA A 306 -6.56 14.41 -32.95
CA ALA A 306 -6.23 13.21 -32.18
C ALA A 306 -4.77 13.26 -31.69
N VAL A 307 -3.86 13.73 -32.56
CA VAL A 307 -2.47 13.96 -32.17
C VAL A 307 -2.38 14.99 -31.04
N ALA A 308 -3.09 16.12 -31.16
CA ALA A 308 -3.14 17.15 -30.11
C ALA A 308 -3.68 16.60 -28.78
N MET A 309 -4.74 15.78 -28.81
CA MET A 309 -5.31 15.15 -27.62
C MET A 309 -4.31 14.19 -26.97
N CYS A 310 -3.61 13.36 -27.75
CA CYS A 310 -2.58 12.44 -27.24
C CYS A 310 -1.42 13.20 -26.59
N LEU A 311 -0.90 14.23 -27.23
CA LEU A 311 0.16 15.06 -26.67
C LEU A 311 -0.28 15.72 -25.35
N THR A 312 -1.49 16.29 -25.31
CA THR A 312 -2.06 16.88 -24.10
C THR A 312 -2.14 15.84 -22.97
N THR A 313 -2.65 14.64 -23.25
CA THR A 313 -2.76 13.56 -22.26
C THR A 313 -1.39 13.14 -21.72
N ILE A 314 -0.40 12.97 -22.60
CA ILE A 314 0.96 12.61 -22.22
C ILE A 314 1.60 13.72 -21.36
N ILE A 315 1.50 14.98 -21.77
CA ILE A 315 2.05 16.11 -21.01
C ILE A 315 1.43 16.17 -19.61
N ILE A 316 0.12 16.10 -19.50
CA ILE A 316 -0.59 16.13 -18.21
C ILE A 316 -0.21 14.94 -17.34
N ARG A 317 -0.05 13.73 -17.94
CA ARG A 317 0.44 12.55 -17.20
C ARG A 317 1.83 12.77 -16.61
N TYR A 318 2.78 13.29 -17.41
CA TYR A 318 4.12 13.57 -16.91
C TYR A 318 4.13 14.69 -15.86
N MET A 319 3.31 15.72 -16.01
CA MET A 319 3.14 16.75 -14.98
C MET A 319 2.62 16.15 -13.67
N GLN A 320 1.61 15.30 -13.72
CA GLN A 320 1.09 14.59 -12.54
C GLN A 320 2.18 13.74 -11.88
N VAL A 321 2.99 13.01 -12.66
CA VAL A 321 4.12 12.22 -12.17
C VAL A 321 5.14 13.09 -11.44
N LEU A 322 5.54 14.21 -12.02
CA LEU A 322 6.48 15.16 -11.41
C LEU A 322 5.93 15.73 -10.10
N VAL A 323 4.67 16.17 -10.11
CA VAL A 323 4.01 16.65 -8.88
C VAL A 323 4.03 15.57 -7.79
N SER A 324 3.72 14.30 -8.13
CA SER A 324 3.76 13.20 -7.17
C SER A 324 5.16 12.97 -6.61
N ILE A 325 6.19 12.93 -7.45
CA ILE A 325 7.59 12.72 -7.06
C ILE A 325 8.06 13.83 -6.10
N PHE A 326 7.78 15.08 -6.43
CA PHE A 326 8.22 16.22 -5.60
C PHE A 326 7.41 16.35 -4.32
N SER A 327 6.09 16.18 -4.37
CA SER A 327 5.24 16.24 -3.17
C SER A 327 5.60 15.16 -2.14
N MET A 328 6.01 13.98 -2.60
CA MET A 328 6.39 12.84 -1.76
C MET A 328 7.89 12.74 -1.50
N ASN A 329 8.67 13.75 -1.92
CA ASN A 329 10.13 13.81 -1.72
C ASN A 329 10.89 12.56 -2.22
N CYS A 330 10.56 12.10 -3.43
CA CYS A 330 11.15 10.91 -4.04
C CYS A 330 12.01 11.22 -5.29
N PRO A 331 13.00 12.15 -5.25
CA PRO A 331 13.71 12.63 -6.45
C PRO A 331 14.51 11.54 -7.16
N LYS A 332 14.86 10.45 -6.49
CA LYS A 332 15.56 9.30 -7.09
C LYS A 332 14.75 8.61 -8.19
N LEU A 333 13.44 8.82 -8.23
CA LEU A 333 12.58 8.31 -9.31
C LEU A 333 12.74 9.09 -10.62
N LEU A 334 13.26 10.31 -10.61
CA LEU A 334 13.42 11.13 -11.82
C LEU A 334 14.24 10.44 -12.91
N ARG A 335 15.27 9.66 -12.55
CA ARG A 335 16.09 8.90 -13.50
C ARG A 335 15.31 7.81 -14.26
N TRP A 336 14.12 7.44 -13.76
CA TRP A 336 13.28 6.40 -14.31
C TRP A 336 12.05 6.93 -15.06
N LEU A 337 11.94 8.23 -15.33
CA LEU A 337 10.78 8.82 -16.00
C LEU A 337 10.45 8.16 -17.36
N TRP A 338 11.46 7.64 -18.04
CA TRP A 338 11.30 6.96 -19.32
C TRP A 338 10.48 5.66 -19.24
N ILE A 339 10.28 5.08 -18.06
CA ILE A 339 9.48 3.84 -17.90
C ILE A 339 7.97 4.11 -17.83
N ILE A 340 7.51 5.35 -17.80
CA ILE A 340 6.08 5.70 -17.66
C ILE A 340 5.20 4.97 -18.69
N PRO A 341 5.54 4.92 -19.99
CA PRO A 341 4.73 4.19 -20.96
C PRO A 341 4.65 2.69 -20.66
N LEU A 342 5.76 2.09 -20.21
CA LEU A 342 5.79 0.68 -19.79
C LEU A 342 4.91 0.48 -18.53
N ARG A 343 5.03 1.38 -17.55
CA ARG A 343 4.23 1.32 -16.31
C ARG A 343 2.74 1.42 -16.60
N ASP A 344 2.32 2.38 -17.41
CA ASP A 344 0.91 2.60 -17.75
C ASP A 344 0.35 1.39 -18.51
N SER A 345 1.11 0.83 -19.45
CA SER A 345 0.73 -0.39 -20.17
C SER A 345 0.59 -1.59 -19.24
N LEU A 346 1.55 -1.79 -18.32
CA LEU A 346 1.50 -2.86 -17.33
C LEU A 346 0.28 -2.72 -16.42
N SER A 347 0.02 -1.51 -15.93
CA SER A 347 -1.13 -1.21 -15.06
C SER A 347 -2.46 -1.51 -15.76
N PHE A 348 -2.58 -1.13 -17.03
CA PHE A 348 -3.76 -1.43 -17.84
C PHE A 348 -3.97 -2.93 -18.01
N ILE A 349 -2.92 -3.68 -18.37
CA ILE A 349 -2.99 -5.15 -18.52
C ILE A 349 -3.38 -5.80 -17.19
N VAL A 350 -2.77 -5.39 -16.08
CA VAL A 350 -3.09 -5.88 -14.74
C VAL A 350 -4.54 -5.59 -14.38
N TRP A 351 -5.06 -4.40 -14.69
CA TRP A 351 -6.46 -4.05 -14.46
C TRP A 351 -7.41 -4.92 -15.29
N VAL A 352 -7.16 -5.07 -16.59
CA VAL A 352 -7.98 -5.93 -17.44
C VAL A 352 -7.97 -7.37 -16.95
N MET A 353 -6.78 -7.95 -16.66
CA MET A 353 -6.66 -9.31 -16.15
C MET A 353 -7.23 -9.47 -14.73
N GLY A 354 -7.15 -8.43 -13.92
CA GLY A 354 -7.72 -8.36 -12.58
C GLY A 354 -9.26 -8.41 -12.58
N ALA A 355 -9.91 -7.94 -13.68
CA ALA A 355 -11.35 -8.04 -13.85
C ALA A 355 -11.86 -9.48 -13.94
N PHE A 356 -10.97 -10.45 -14.20
CA PHE A 356 -11.31 -11.86 -14.40
C PHE A 356 -10.62 -12.76 -13.39
N GLY A 357 -11.22 -13.95 -13.18
CA GLY A 357 -10.67 -15.03 -12.37
C GLY A 357 -10.82 -14.76 -10.85
N GLN A 358 -10.55 -15.81 -10.08
CA GLN A 358 -10.66 -15.86 -8.62
C GLN A 358 -9.38 -16.38 -7.96
N ARG A 359 -8.46 -16.93 -8.77
CA ARG A 359 -7.23 -17.55 -8.30
C ARG A 359 -6.18 -16.50 -8.03
N ILE A 360 -5.59 -16.54 -6.85
CA ILE A 360 -4.43 -15.72 -6.49
C ILE A 360 -3.27 -16.61 -6.07
N TYR A 361 -2.03 -16.12 -6.29
CA TYR A 361 -0.82 -16.72 -5.76
C TYR A 361 -0.26 -15.83 -4.67
N TRP A 362 -0.07 -16.38 -3.47
CA TRP A 362 0.43 -15.62 -2.32
C TRP A 362 1.31 -16.51 -1.43
N ARG A 363 2.56 -16.11 -1.24
CA ARG A 363 3.56 -16.78 -0.40
C ARG A 363 3.60 -18.30 -0.64
N GLY A 364 3.84 -18.70 -1.88
CA GLY A 364 3.99 -20.11 -2.27
C GLY A 364 2.68 -20.89 -2.43
N ARG A 365 1.51 -20.28 -2.13
CA ARG A 365 0.21 -20.96 -2.15
C ARG A 365 -0.73 -20.39 -3.18
N TYR A 366 -1.52 -21.27 -3.80
CA TYR A 366 -2.67 -20.85 -4.60
C TYR A 366 -3.92 -20.80 -3.72
N LEU A 367 -4.61 -19.68 -3.78
CA LEU A 367 -5.84 -19.44 -3.04
C LEU A 367 -6.95 -19.01 -3.98
N ARG A 368 -8.20 -19.25 -3.60
CA ARG A 368 -9.39 -18.74 -4.25
C ARG A 368 -9.95 -17.59 -3.43
N VAL A 369 -10.30 -16.50 -4.11
CA VAL A 369 -11.01 -15.36 -3.50
C VAL A 369 -12.49 -15.51 -3.77
N GLU A 370 -13.27 -15.44 -2.71
CA GLU A 370 -14.74 -15.47 -2.73
C GLU A 370 -15.32 -14.10 -2.39
N GLY A 371 -16.64 -13.99 -2.33
CA GLY A 371 -17.33 -12.74 -2.03
C GLY A 371 -16.79 -12.07 -0.78
N ASP A 372 -16.75 -10.74 -0.79
CA ASP A 372 -16.25 -9.89 0.29
C ASP A 372 -14.79 -10.17 0.70
N GLY A 373 -13.97 -10.71 -0.24
CA GLY A 373 -12.54 -10.94 -0.04
C GLY A 373 -12.20 -12.14 0.86
N VAL A 374 -13.12 -13.03 1.13
CA VAL A 374 -12.83 -14.30 1.83
C VAL A 374 -11.90 -15.16 0.99
N ILE A 375 -10.88 -15.76 1.61
CA ILE A 375 -9.93 -16.66 0.95
C ILE A 375 -10.06 -18.08 1.47
N CYS A 376 -9.97 -19.03 0.54
CA CYS A 376 -9.89 -20.47 0.83
C CYS A 376 -8.76 -21.11 0.02
N PRO A 377 -8.23 -22.27 0.46
CA PRO A 377 -7.26 -23.03 -0.32
C PRO A 377 -7.82 -23.33 -1.71
N TRP A 378 -6.98 -23.19 -2.74
CA TRP A 378 -7.33 -23.64 -4.08
C TRP A 378 -7.27 -25.17 -4.10
N LYS A 379 -8.42 -25.81 -4.29
CA LYS A 379 -8.51 -27.26 -4.49
C LYS A 379 -8.11 -27.64 -5.92
#